data_5464c7a77c01265b1398272071a4edce
#
_entry.id   5464c7a77c01265b1398272071a4edce
#
_cell.length_a   1.000
_cell.length_b   1.000
_cell.length_c   1.000
_cell.angle_alpha   90.00
_cell.angle_beta   90.00
_cell.angle_gamma   90.00
#
_symmetry.space_group_name_H-M   'P 1'
#
loop_
_entity.id
_entity.type
_entity.pdbx_description
1 polymer ?
#
loop_
_entity_poly.entity_id
_entity_poly.type
_entity_poly.pdbx_seq_one_letter_code
_entity_poly.pdbx_strand_id
1 'polypeptide(L)'
;MKAPLFEYPSYQYQIDDWDFKKRGLLNRINAQKFIRTNLQTFETDRSTNNKNYLHYLQDLIRPQLFEFCQEAQVTCSMTDCWSVRYKQGDHQTVHNHKSWGFSGVLYVEYDPKHHSPTCFVAPWQDPRTDTTTLAYPQDVKEGTLFIAPSYTLHFVHPNSSRKQRTIISFDLL
;
A
#
# COMPACT_ATOMS: atom_id res chain seq x y z
N MET A 1 18.79 -3.40 29.68
CA MET A 1 17.39 -3.59 29.23
C MET A 1 17.08 -2.53 28.20
N LYS A 2 16.56 -2.90 27.01
CA LYS A 2 16.06 -1.91 26.03
C LYS A 2 14.63 -1.54 26.44
N ALA A 3 14.35 -0.25 26.58
CA ALA A 3 13.00 0.26 26.81
C ALA A 3 12.59 1.07 25.56
N PRO A 4 11.57 0.67 24.80
CA PRO A 4 11.07 1.47 23.71
C PRO A 4 10.40 2.73 24.29
N LEU A 5 10.78 3.90 23.76
CA LEU A 5 10.10 5.16 24.13
C LEU A 5 8.87 5.41 23.26
N PHE A 6 8.84 4.85 22.05
CA PHE A 6 7.75 5.01 21.10
C PHE A 6 7.52 3.70 20.36
N GLU A 7 6.27 3.38 20.12
CA GLU A 7 5.85 2.36 19.16
C GLU A 7 5.36 3.05 17.88
N TYR A 8 5.77 2.52 16.74
CA TYR A 8 5.32 3.00 15.44
C TYR A 8 4.30 1.99 14.89
N PRO A 9 3.00 2.29 14.97
CA PRO A 9 1.98 1.31 14.65
C PRO A 9 1.96 1.02 13.15
N SER A 10 2.05 -0.26 12.82
CA SER A 10 1.80 -0.77 11.48
C SER A 10 1.11 -2.12 11.57
N TYR A 11 0.23 -2.40 10.62
CA TYR A 11 -0.64 -3.58 10.65
C TYR A 11 -0.53 -4.31 9.33
N GLN A 12 -0.45 -5.63 9.38
CA GLN A 12 -0.34 -6.45 8.19
C GLN A 12 -1.30 -7.63 8.27
N TYR A 13 -2.11 -7.77 7.24
CA TYR A 13 -3.11 -8.83 7.11
C TYR A 13 -2.92 -9.57 5.80
N GLN A 14 -3.38 -10.82 5.76
CA GLN A 14 -3.48 -11.59 4.53
C GLN A 14 -4.96 -11.82 4.21
N ILE A 15 -5.34 -11.53 2.98
CA ILE A 15 -6.70 -11.81 2.52
C ILE A 15 -6.81 -13.30 2.17
N ASP A 16 -7.75 -13.98 2.83
CA ASP A 16 -8.06 -15.37 2.56
C ASP A 16 -8.63 -15.57 1.15
N ASP A 17 -8.45 -16.76 0.60
CA ASP A 17 -8.95 -17.16 -0.73
C ASP A 17 -8.55 -16.17 -1.84
N TRP A 18 -7.35 -15.60 -1.73
CA TRP A 18 -6.90 -14.53 -2.62
C TRP A 18 -6.98 -14.90 -4.09
N ASP A 19 -6.57 -16.09 -4.49
CA ASP A 19 -6.55 -16.52 -5.90
C ASP A 19 -7.95 -16.47 -6.53
N PHE A 20 -8.98 -16.80 -5.75
CA PHE A 20 -10.37 -16.68 -6.17
C PHE A 20 -10.80 -15.21 -6.26
N LYS A 21 -10.54 -14.42 -5.23
CA LYS A 21 -10.94 -13.01 -5.10
C LYS A 21 -10.19 -12.09 -6.08
N LYS A 22 -8.91 -12.36 -6.32
CA LYS A 22 -8.03 -11.61 -7.23
C LYS A 22 -8.63 -11.44 -8.62
N ARG A 23 -9.18 -12.51 -9.20
CA ARG A 23 -9.72 -12.47 -10.57
C ARG A 23 -10.82 -11.43 -10.72
N GLY A 24 -11.76 -11.41 -9.78
CA GLY A 24 -12.85 -10.45 -9.76
C GLY A 24 -12.38 -9.01 -9.60
N LEU A 25 -11.38 -8.79 -8.77
CA LEU A 25 -10.77 -7.48 -8.54
C LEU A 25 -9.99 -6.99 -9.77
N LEU A 26 -9.12 -7.82 -10.34
CA LEU A 26 -8.32 -7.47 -11.52
C LEU A 26 -9.18 -7.14 -12.74
N ASN A 27 -10.26 -7.88 -12.98
CA ASN A 27 -11.19 -7.58 -14.09
C ASN A 27 -11.75 -6.16 -13.98
N ARG A 28 -12.09 -5.72 -12.77
CA ARG A 28 -12.59 -4.37 -12.50
C ARG A 28 -11.50 -3.30 -12.61
N ILE A 29 -10.31 -3.58 -12.08
CA ILE A 29 -9.14 -2.69 -12.23
C ILE A 29 -8.78 -2.52 -13.71
N ASN A 30 -8.79 -3.61 -14.49
CA ASN A 30 -8.44 -3.57 -15.90
C ASN A 30 -9.46 -2.80 -16.77
N ALA A 31 -10.70 -2.66 -16.29
CA ALA A 31 -11.71 -1.81 -16.92
C ALA A 31 -11.55 -0.31 -16.58
N GLN A 32 -10.62 0.07 -15.70
CA GLN A 32 -10.34 1.47 -15.38
C GLN A 32 -9.44 2.13 -16.42
N LYS A 33 -9.59 3.43 -16.55
CA LYS A 33 -8.65 4.26 -17.32
C LYS A 33 -7.47 4.62 -16.44
N PHE A 34 -6.29 4.16 -16.83
CA PHE A 34 -5.03 4.54 -16.21
C PHE A 34 -4.40 5.71 -16.94
N ILE A 35 -3.77 6.60 -16.19
CA ILE A 35 -3.09 7.79 -16.70
C ILE A 35 -1.66 7.77 -16.17
N ARG A 36 -0.72 8.13 -17.07
CA ARG A 36 0.66 8.47 -16.72
C ARG A 36 0.85 9.92 -17.13
N THR A 37 1.14 10.78 -16.17
CA THR A 37 1.54 12.17 -16.47
C THR A 37 3.04 12.25 -16.73
N ASN A 38 3.52 13.35 -17.33
CA ASN A 38 4.95 13.58 -17.54
C ASN A 38 5.78 13.68 -16.24
N LEU A 39 5.11 13.85 -15.10
CA LEU A 39 5.73 13.94 -13.78
C LEU A 39 5.68 12.61 -13.01
N GLN A 40 5.03 11.58 -13.55
CA GLN A 40 4.86 10.28 -12.92
C GLN A 40 5.65 9.20 -13.63
N THR A 41 6.29 8.34 -12.85
CA THR A 41 7.03 7.18 -13.33
C THR A 41 6.20 5.89 -13.21
N PHE A 42 4.87 6.00 -13.10
CA PHE A 42 3.92 4.89 -12.97
C PHE A 42 2.57 5.26 -13.59
N GLU A 43 1.71 4.28 -13.81
CA GLU A 43 0.34 4.47 -14.25
C GLU A 43 -0.62 4.37 -13.07
N THR A 44 -1.62 5.26 -12.99
CA THR A 44 -2.62 5.26 -11.91
C THR A 44 -4.00 5.71 -12.40
N ASP A 45 -5.03 5.26 -11.73
CA ASP A 45 -6.41 5.74 -11.94
C ASP A 45 -6.84 6.79 -10.90
N ARG A 46 -5.88 7.37 -10.13
CA ARG A 46 -6.17 8.29 -9.02
C ARG A 46 -7.10 9.44 -9.41
N SER A 47 -6.93 10.00 -10.60
CA SER A 47 -7.76 11.12 -11.09
C SER A 47 -9.13 10.69 -11.65
N THR A 48 -9.44 9.40 -11.67
CA THR A 48 -10.74 8.90 -12.15
C THR A 48 -11.76 8.97 -11.02
N ASN A 49 -12.87 9.70 -11.23
CA ASN A 49 -13.89 9.91 -10.20
C ASN A 49 -14.70 8.65 -9.87
N ASN A 50 -14.85 7.72 -10.81
CA ASN A 50 -15.64 6.51 -10.62
C ASN A 50 -14.74 5.27 -10.67
N LYS A 51 -14.62 4.57 -9.55
CA LYS A 51 -13.80 3.36 -9.42
C LYS A 51 -14.70 2.13 -9.51
N ASN A 52 -14.70 1.43 -10.62
CA ASN A 52 -15.52 0.22 -10.84
C ASN A 52 -15.26 -0.89 -9.82
N TYR A 53 -14.13 -0.85 -9.14
CA TYR A 53 -13.73 -1.84 -8.13
C TYR A 53 -14.01 -1.41 -6.70
N LEU A 54 -14.44 -0.17 -6.43
CA LEU A 54 -14.53 0.37 -5.06
C LEU A 54 -15.38 -0.50 -4.14
N HIS A 55 -16.63 -0.78 -4.51
CA HIS A 55 -17.52 -1.59 -3.67
C HIS A 55 -16.99 -3.02 -3.49
N TYR A 56 -16.46 -3.60 -4.57
CA TYR A 56 -15.86 -4.93 -4.49
C TYR A 56 -14.64 -4.95 -3.56
N LEU A 57 -13.79 -3.92 -3.63
CA LEU A 57 -12.65 -3.76 -2.74
C LEU A 57 -13.10 -3.63 -1.28
N GLN A 58 -14.08 -2.76 -0.99
CA GLN A 58 -14.59 -2.56 0.36
C GLN A 58 -15.13 -3.85 0.96
N ASP A 59 -15.90 -4.64 0.20
CA ASP A 59 -16.39 -5.93 0.66
C ASP A 59 -15.26 -6.94 0.88
N LEU A 60 -14.27 -6.93 -0.01
CA LEU A 60 -13.15 -7.85 0.01
C LEU A 60 -12.25 -7.67 1.23
N ILE A 61 -11.96 -6.42 1.62
CA ILE A 61 -11.05 -6.10 2.75
C ILE A 61 -11.79 -5.81 4.07
N ARG A 62 -13.12 -5.85 4.09
CA ARG A 62 -13.94 -5.54 5.27
C ARG A 62 -13.53 -6.31 6.52
N PRO A 63 -13.27 -7.64 6.48
CA PRO A 63 -12.83 -8.38 7.65
C PRO A 63 -11.55 -7.82 8.25
N GLN A 64 -10.55 -7.54 7.40
CA GLN A 64 -9.24 -7.02 7.83
C GLN A 64 -9.33 -5.58 8.33
N LEU A 65 -10.20 -4.75 7.73
CA LEU A 65 -10.45 -3.39 8.26
C LEU A 65 -11.14 -3.44 9.62
N PHE A 66 -12.05 -4.38 9.84
CA PHE A 66 -12.67 -4.56 11.15
C PHE A 66 -11.64 -4.97 12.21
N GLU A 67 -10.78 -5.95 11.90
CA GLU A 67 -9.68 -6.38 12.77
C GLU A 67 -8.72 -5.22 13.06
N PHE A 68 -8.32 -4.48 12.04
CA PHE A 68 -7.50 -3.26 12.18
C PHE A 68 -8.14 -2.25 13.14
N CYS A 69 -9.43 -1.95 12.99
CA CYS A 69 -10.12 -0.98 13.86
C CYS A 69 -10.12 -1.45 15.33
N GLN A 70 -10.25 -2.76 15.58
CA GLN A 70 -10.17 -3.31 16.92
C GLN A 70 -8.76 -3.22 17.51
N GLU A 71 -7.73 -3.63 16.75
CA GLU A 71 -6.34 -3.62 17.19
C GLU A 71 -5.82 -2.19 17.41
N ALA A 72 -6.11 -1.29 16.47
CA ALA A 72 -5.69 0.11 16.55
C ALA A 72 -6.53 0.95 17.51
N GLN A 73 -7.66 0.42 18.02
CA GLN A 73 -8.64 1.13 18.86
C GLN A 73 -9.17 2.42 18.20
N VAL A 74 -9.48 2.35 16.91
CA VAL A 74 -9.99 3.46 16.11
C VAL A 74 -11.29 3.09 15.41
N THR A 75 -12.05 4.11 15.05
CA THR A 75 -13.13 4.01 14.06
C THR A 75 -12.67 4.74 12.81
N CYS A 76 -12.71 4.08 11.69
CA CYS A 76 -12.28 4.68 10.43
C CYS A 76 -13.17 4.26 9.26
N SER A 77 -13.14 5.07 8.21
CA SER A 77 -13.76 4.74 6.93
C SER A 77 -12.79 5.03 5.78
N MET A 78 -12.92 4.30 4.69
CA MET A 78 -12.16 4.56 3.48
C MET A 78 -12.67 5.85 2.82
N THR A 79 -11.81 6.85 2.72
CA THR A 79 -12.13 8.16 2.15
C THR A 79 -11.68 8.33 0.71
N ASP A 80 -10.65 7.61 0.29
CA ASP A 80 -10.14 7.58 -1.07
C ASP A 80 -9.46 6.25 -1.36
N CYS A 81 -9.44 5.84 -2.64
CA CYS A 81 -8.65 4.70 -3.10
C CYS A 81 -8.25 4.88 -4.57
N TRP A 82 -7.13 4.31 -4.93
CA TRP A 82 -6.65 4.30 -6.32
C TRP A 82 -5.74 3.09 -6.55
N SER A 83 -5.74 2.58 -7.78
CA SER A 83 -4.78 1.57 -8.18
C SER A 83 -3.56 2.19 -8.88
N VAL A 84 -2.43 1.52 -8.71
CA VAL A 84 -1.14 1.91 -9.29
C VAL A 84 -0.50 0.70 -9.95
N ARG A 85 0.00 0.91 -11.16
CA ARG A 85 0.74 -0.08 -11.95
C ARG A 85 2.17 0.38 -12.14
N TYR A 86 3.10 -0.49 -11.80
CA TYR A 86 4.53 -0.30 -12.00
C TYR A 86 5.03 -1.28 -13.05
N LYS A 87 5.34 -0.79 -14.24
CA LYS A 87 6.07 -1.52 -15.29
C LYS A 87 7.56 -1.51 -14.98
N GLN A 88 8.37 -2.19 -15.80
CA GLN A 88 9.82 -2.17 -15.65
C GLN A 88 10.36 -0.73 -15.66
N GLY A 89 11.18 -0.40 -14.66
CA GLY A 89 11.75 0.93 -14.43
C GLY A 89 10.84 1.88 -13.65
N ASP A 90 9.56 1.57 -13.50
CA ASP A 90 8.62 2.42 -12.76
C ASP A 90 8.92 2.40 -11.26
N HIS A 91 8.78 3.55 -10.63
CA HIS A 91 9.02 3.75 -9.20
C HIS A 91 8.11 4.86 -8.68
N GLN A 92 8.14 5.09 -7.39
CA GLN A 92 7.49 6.26 -6.78
C GLN A 92 8.45 6.90 -5.79
N THR A 93 8.62 8.21 -5.89
CA THR A 93 9.49 8.99 -5.02
C THR A 93 8.96 9.03 -3.59
N VAL A 94 9.82 9.46 -2.65
CA VAL A 94 9.45 9.62 -1.24
C VAL A 94 8.28 10.60 -1.10
N HIS A 95 7.23 10.18 -0.42
CA HIS A 95 6.03 10.97 -0.15
C HIS A 95 5.30 10.43 1.09
N ASN A 96 4.30 11.15 1.53
CA ASN A 96 3.28 10.71 2.47
C ASN A 96 1.89 11.06 1.93
N HIS A 97 0.83 10.69 2.63
CA HIS A 97 -0.54 10.98 2.17
C HIS A 97 -1.13 12.18 2.89
N LYS A 98 -1.25 12.10 4.22
CA LYS A 98 -1.91 13.12 5.05
C LYS A 98 -1.16 13.28 6.38
N SER A 99 -1.50 14.32 7.13
CA SER A 99 -0.91 14.58 8.46
C SER A 99 -1.54 13.74 9.58
N TRP A 100 -2.67 13.07 9.33
CA TRP A 100 -3.42 12.25 10.29
C TRP A 100 -4.17 11.11 9.58
N GLY A 101 -4.68 10.16 10.35
CA GLY A 101 -5.32 8.95 9.83
C GLY A 101 -4.33 7.88 9.41
N PHE A 102 -4.81 6.93 8.66
CA PHE A 102 -4.02 5.79 8.17
C PHE A 102 -4.11 5.68 6.65
N SER A 103 -3.12 5.07 6.06
CA SER A 103 -3.13 4.71 4.64
C SER A 103 -2.79 3.23 4.49
N GLY A 104 -3.43 2.59 3.55
CA GLY A 104 -3.22 1.17 3.29
C GLY A 104 -2.72 0.90 1.88
N VAL A 105 -2.03 -0.22 1.73
CA VAL A 105 -1.64 -0.78 0.44
C VAL A 105 -2.03 -2.25 0.37
N LEU A 106 -2.81 -2.60 -0.65
CA LEU A 106 -3.14 -3.98 -1.01
C LEU A 106 -2.29 -4.39 -2.20
N TYR A 107 -1.51 -5.45 -2.04
CA TYR A 107 -0.67 -6.02 -3.11
C TYR A 107 -1.52 -6.95 -3.98
N VAL A 108 -1.91 -6.46 -5.17
CA VAL A 108 -2.83 -7.19 -6.08
C VAL A 108 -2.09 -8.13 -7.01
N GLU A 109 -1.06 -7.62 -7.71
CA GLU A 109 -0.11 -8.41 -8.49
C GLU A 109 1.28 -8.17 -7.92
N TYR A 110 1.84 -9.19 -7.31
CA TYR A 110 3.13 -9.10 -6.64
C TYR A 110 3.86 -10.44 -6.65
N ASP A 111 5.11 -10.41 -7.09
CA ASP A 111 6.01 -11.57 -7.07
C ASP A 111 7.19 -11.26 -6.16
N PRO A 112 7.30 -11.88 -4.97
CA PRO A 112 8.34 -11.58 -3.99
C PRO A 112 9.77 -11.86 -4.50
N LYS A 113 9.93 -12.62 -5.58
CA LYS A 113 11.22 -12.88 -6.21
C LYS A 113 11.68 -11.74 -7.13
N HIS A 114 10.75 -10.88 -7.55
CA HIS A 114 10.99 -9.90 -8.60
C HIS A 114 10.63 -8.47 -8.20
N HIS A 115 9.79 -8.31 -7.19
CA HIS A 115 9.30 -7.01 -6.76
C HIS A 115 9.76 -6.70 -5.34
N SER A 116 10.15 -5.46 -5.09
CA SER A 116 10.33 -4.96 -3.73
C SER A 116 9.01 -4.47 -3.16
N PRO A 117 8.72 -4.68 -1.86
CA PRO A 117 7.56 -4.07 -1.23
C PRO A 117 7.74 -2.55 -1.10
N THR A 118 6.70 -1.86 -0.65
CA THR A 118 6.77 -0.44 -0.30
C THR A 118 7.80 -0.26 0.82
N CYS A 119 8.71 0.70 0.65
CA CYS A 119 9.73 1.04 1.63
C CYS A 119 9.27 2.21 2.48
N PHE A 120 9.32 2.07 3.79
CA PHE A 120 9.00 3.10 4.76
C PHE A 120 10.26 3.71 5.34
N VAL A 121 10.24 5.02 5.55
CA VAL A 121 11.37 5.80 6.07
C VAL A 121 11.09 6.13 7.53
N ALA A 122 11.96 5.71 8.44
CA ALA A 122 11.82 6.07 9.84
C ALA A 122 11.88 7.60 10.01
N PRO A 123 11.02 8.19 10.87
CA PRO A 123 11.03 9.63 11.09
C PRO A 123 12.20 10.13 11.98
N TRP A 124 13.11 9.25 12.33
CA TRP A 124 14.31 9.53 13.11
C TRP A 124 15.53 8.82 12.52
N GLN A 125 16.71 9.33 12.84
CA GLN A 125 17.98 8.70 12.51
C GLN A 125 18.42 7.74 13.63
N ASP A 126 19.16 6.70 13.30
CA ASP A 126 19.84 5.86 14.29
C ASP A 126 20.99 6.66 14.92
N PRO A 127 20.93 6.97 16.23
CA PRO A 127 21.94 7.84 16.88
C PRO A 127 23.33 7.21 16.95
N ARG A 128 23.47 5.93 16.63
CA ARG A 128 24.78 5.23 16.64
C ARG A 128 25.50 5.34 15.30
N THR A 129 24.76 5.50 14.23
CA THR A 129 25.29 5.44 12.86
C THR A 129 25.01 6.70 12.06
N ASP A 130 24.18 7.61 12.58
CA ASP A 130 23.68 8.82 11.92
C ASP A 130 23.01 8.50 10.55
N THR A 131 22.37 7.34 10.46
CA THR A 131 21.71 6.87 9.23
C THR A 131 20.21 6.82 9.39
N THR A 132 19.50 7.07 8.28
CA THR A 132 18.05 6.89 8.21
C THR A 132 17.74 5.39 8.11
N THR A 133 16.87 4.90 8.99
CA THR A 133 16.40 3.52 8.95
C THR A 133 15.30 3.37 7.90
N LEU A 134 15.48 2.39 7.01
CA LEU A 134 14.46 1.95 6.07
C LEU A 134 13.80 0.68 6.59
N ALA A 135 12.48 0.62 6.51
CA ALA A 135 11.68 -0.52 6.96
C ALA A 135 10.82 -1.05 5.81
N TYR A 136 10.64 -2.37 5.79
CA TYR A 136 9.82 -3.06 4.80
C TYR A 136 8.83 -3.99 5.49
N PRO A 137 7.58 -4.06 5.01
CA PRO A 137 6.68 -5.14 5.38
C PRO A 137 7.33 -6.48 5.10
N GLN A 138 7.20 -7.43 6.02
CA GLN A 138 7.81 -8.75 5.90
C GLN A 138 6.85 -9.71 5.20
N ASP A 139 7.39 -10.74 4.55
CA ASP A 139 6.63 -11.84 3.93
C ASP A 139 5.50 -11.40 2.99
N VAL A 140 5.70 -10.27 2.31
CA VAL A 140 4.72 -9.71 1.37
C VAL A 140 4.51 -10.65 0.19
N LYS A 141 3.25 -10.93 -0.08
CA LYS A 141 2.78 -11.69 -1.25
C LYS A 141 1.49 -11.08 -1.78
N GLU A 142 0.97 -11.62 -2.84
CA GLU A 142 -0.34 -11.21 -3.34
C GLU A 142 -1.43 -11.40 -2.29
N GLY A 143 -2.34 -10.44 -2.16
CA GLY A 143 -3.37 -10.41 -1.13
C GLY A 143 -2.89 -9.91 0.24
N THR A 144 -1.61 -9.54 0.38
CA THR A 144 -1.15 -8.84 1.59
C THR A 144 -1.74 -7.44 1.62
N LEU A 145 -2.36 -7.09 2.75
CA LEU A 145 -2.84 -5.76 3.09
C LEU A 145 -1.96 -5.19 4.19
N PHE A 146 -1.33 -4.03 3.95
CA PHE A 146 -0.50 -3.33 4.91
C PHE A 146 -1.09 -1.96 5.20
N ILE A 147 -1.19 -1.58 6.49
CA ILE A 147 -1.75 -0.30 6.94
C ILE A 147 -0.73 0.37 7.87
N ALA A 148 -0.48 1.66 7.65
CA ALA A 148 0.40 2.49 8.46
C ALA A 148 -0.17 3.90 8.59
N PRO A 149 0.31 4.72 9.57
CA PRO A 149 -0.09 6.12 9.67
C PRO A 149 0.18 6.89 8.37
N SER A 150 -0.78 7.70 7.94
CA SER A 150 -0.73 8.42 6.65
C SER A 150 0.44 9.40 6.53
N TYR A 151 0.95 9.90 7.65
CA TYR A 151 2.11 10.80 7.69
C TYR A 151 3.46 10.08 7.48
N THR A 152 3.48 8.74 7.46
CA THR A 152 4.70 7.96 7.27
C THR A 152 5.29 8.18 5.88
N LEU A 153 6.51 8.68 5.81
CA LEU A 153 7.24 8.80 4.56
C LEU A 153 7.51 7.40 3.99
N HIS A 154 7.20 7.23 2.72
CA HIS A 154 7.44 5.97 2.03
C HIS A 154 7.69 6.18 0.53
N PHE A 155 8.22 5.17 -0.11
CA PHE A 155 8.52 5.17 -1.53
C PHE A 155 8.48 3.75 -2.12
N VAL A 156 8.56 3.66 -3.43
CA VAL A 156 8.63 2.40 -4.18
C VAL A 156 9.89 2.38 -5.00
N HIS A 157 10.74 1.36 -4.78
CA HIS A 157 11.93 1.14 -5.60
C HIS A 157 11.58 0.92 -7.08
N PRO A 158 12.49 1.25 -8.01
CA PRO A 158 12.33 0.90 -9.41
C PRO A 158 12.01 -0.59 -9.58
N ASN A 159 10.94 -0.89 -10.32
CA ASN A 159 10.61 -2.27 -10.67
C ASN A 159 11.67 -2.80 -11.67
N SER A 160 12.57 -3.64 -11.20
CA SER A 160 13.62 -4.22 -12.04
C SER A 160 13.12 -5.32 -12.98
N SER A 161 11.90 -5.80 -12.77
CA SER A 161 11.30 -6.92 -13.51
C SER A 161 10.46 -6.45 -14.70
N ARG A 162 10.36 -7.31 -15.71
CA ARG A 162 9.36 -7.17 -16.79
C ARG A 162 7.94 -7.51 -16.32
N LYS A 163 7.79 -8.18 -15.17
CA LYS A 163 6.48 -8.44 -14.56
C LYS A 163 5.92 -7.13 -14.01
N GLN A 164 4.66 -6.86 -14.31
CA GLN A 164 3.95 -5.72 -13.74
C GLN A 164 3.68 -5.95 -12.25
N ARG A 165 3.91 -4.93 -11.44
CA ARG A 165 3.43 -4.85 -10.06
C ARG A 165 2.18 -3.98 -10.03
N THR A 166 1.10 -4.48 -9.45
CA THR A 166 -0.16 -3.74 -9.27
C THR A 166 -0.53 -3.70 -7.80
N ILE A 167 -0.81 -2.52 -7.29
CA ILE A 167 -1.32 -2.29 -5.93
C ILE A 167 -2.61 -1.48 -5.98
N ILE A 168 -3.38 -1.57 -4.90
CA ILE A 168 -4.38 -0.55 -4.56
C ILE A 168 -3.89 0.17 -3.31
N SER A 169 -3.82 1.50 -3.38
CA SER A 169 -3.59 2.37 -2.25
C SER A 169 -4.91 3.00 -1.80
N PHE A 170 -5.08 3.24 -0.51
CA PHE A 170 -6.29 3.87 0.03
C PHE A 170 -5.99 4.63 1.30
N ASP A 171 -6.85 5.61 1.62
CA ASP A 171 -6.79 6.43 2.82
C ASP A 171 -7.97 6.09 3.75
N LEU A 172 -7.67 6.04 5.06
CA LEU A 172 -8.61 5.80 6.15
C LEU A 172 -8.63 7.01 7.10
N LEU A 173 -9.82 7.54 7.36
CA LEU A 173 -10.03 8.65 8.29
C LEU A 173 -11.22 8.37 9.19
#